data_b9635e00e72decb803eeb2090cffd0c1
#
_entry.id   b9635e00e72decb803eeb2090cffd0c1
#
_cell.length_a   1.000
_cell.length_b   1.000
_cell.length_c   1.000
_cell.angle_alpha   90.00
_cell.angle_beta   90.00
_cell.angle_gamma   90.00
#
_symmetry.space_group_name_H-M   'P 1'
#
loop_
_entity.id
_entity.type
_entity.pdbx_description
1 polymer ?
#
loop_
_entity_poly.entity_id
_entity_poly.type
_entity_poly.pdbx_seq_one_letter_code
_entity_poly.pdbx_strand_id
1 'polypeptide(L)'
;MTTAFYLLPGARLPQGCAREVLASLTDADRTRLTALGTGREPPGIQRLSEPLHEYSPHRAWLWKVLTHRTGAPVIAPYAWMAEHGPRLDQEFWSIDFWTKDPSGRLARFEFADDALPRAACAAAPVLAESGMRLMISGKSFYTATREGLDYSARPFEDLCGMEETHIAHLPHLADGADKERVNELLHRIEGALREALPAETQDIQGLWLSGGGRSAPVFPPSTFRSVLTNDRTALAWAEDAGIPKAYLGTLGKKTKWPEAPEGDRILVIDDLYDAWMRHDWNAWIKRMPGLLDKLEHWVGQEKPARLTENVIVAWARNLRN
;
A
#
# COMPACT_ATOMS: atom_id res chain seq x y z
N MET A 1 9.91 11.75 25.33
CA MET A 1 9.35 10.37 25.38
C MET A 1 9.25 9.89 23.94
N THR A 2 9.76 8.72 23.60
CA THR A 2 9.78 8.20 22.22
C THR A 2 8.90 6.97 22.16
N THR A 3 7.92 6.94 21.27
CA THR A 3 7.07 5.77 21.02
C THR A 3 7.44 5.15 19.66
N ALA A 4 7.66 3.85 19.62
CA ALA A 4 7.83 3.12 18.38
C ALA A 4 6.52 2.41 18.00
N PHE A 5 6.06 2.69 16.79
CA PHE A 5 4.86 2.09 16.21
C PHE A 5 5.29 1.00 15.21
N TYR A 6 4.90 -0.23 15.48
CA TYR A 6 5.16 -1.36 14.60
C TYR A 6 3.87 -1.71 13.84
N LEU A 7 3.85 -1.47 12.53
CA LEU A 7 2.75 -1.88 11.67
C LEU A 7 3.11 -3.20 11.00
N LEU A 8 2.20 -4.15 11.08
CA LEU A 8 2.38 -5.49 10.56
C LEU A 8 1.22 -5.83 9.58
N PRO A 9 1.26 -5.29 8.35
CA PRO A 9 0.24 -5.57 7.36
C PRO A 9 0.10 -7.07 7.12
N GLY A 10 -1.14 -7.57 7.09
CA GLY A 10 -1.41 -8.99 6.88
C GLY A 10 -1.14 -9.91 8.08
N ALA A 11 -0.71 -9.38 9.23
CA ALA A 11 -0.51 -10.21 10.42
C ALA A 11 -1.83 -10.64 11.07
N ARG A 12 -2.92 -9.90 10.85
CA ARG A 12 -4.24 -10.26 11.37
C ARG A 12 -4.93 -11.22 10.40
N LEU A 13 -5.18 -12.43 10.86
CA LEU A 13 -5.94 -13.42 10.10
C LEU A 13 -7.45 -13.13 10.14
N PRO A 14 -8.19 -13.42 9.06
CA PRO A 14 -9.64 -13.42 9.06
C PRO A 14 -10.17 -14.41 10.11
N GLN A 15 -11.25 -14.05 10.78
CA GLN A 15 -11.81 -14.86 11.88
C GLN A 15 -12.13 -16.31 11.49
N GLY A 16 -12.58 -16.52 10.24
CA GLY A 16 -12.96 -17.84 9.74
C GLY A 16 -11.81 -18.84 9.61
N CYS A 17 -10.56 -18.38 9.37
CA CYS A 17 -9.39 -19.26 9.19
C CYS A 17 -8.36 -19.15 10.32
N ALA A 18 -8.47 -18.14 11.18
CA ALA A 18 -7.46 -17.84 12.18
C ALA A 18 -7.09 -19.03 13.07
N ARG A 19 -8.09 -19.79 13.53
CA ARG A 19 -7.89 -20.95 14.41
C ARG A 19 -7.04 -22.04 13.74
N GLU A 20 -7.34 -22.38 12.51
CA GLU A 20 -6.66 -23.45 11.76
C GLU A 20 -5.24 -23.02 11.38
N VAL A 21 -5.09 -21.81 10.89
CA VAL A 21 -3.79 -21.25 10.48
C VAL A 21 -2.86 -21.15 11.68
N LEU A 22 -3.34 -20.63 12.82
CA LEU A 22 -2.53 -20.55 14.04
C LEU A 22 -2.19 -21.93 14.63
N ALA A 23 -3.09 -22.91 14.52
CA ALA A 23 -2.81 -24.28 14.93
C ALA A 23 -1.70 -24.94 14.09
N SER A 24 -1.50 -24.49 12.87
CA SER A 24 -0.46 -24.99 11.95
C SER A 24 0.93 -24.40 12.20
N LEU A 25 1.05 -23.36 13.04
CA LEU A 25 2.35 -22.86 13.49
C LEU A 25 3.02 -23.84 14.46
N THR A 26 4.36 -23.79 14.51
CA THR A 26 5.11 -24.53 15.52
C THR A 26 4.80 -24.04 16.92
N ASP A 27 4.96 -24.89 17.93
CA ASP A 27 4.76 -24.49 19.35
C ASP A 27 5.70 -23.35 19.74
N ALA A 28 6.91 -23.34 19.20
CA ALA A 28 7.89 -22.28 19.42
C ALA A 28 7.40 -20.94 18.86
N ASP A 29 6.89 -20.91 17.61
CA ASP A 29 6.41 -19.69 17.00
C ASP A 29 5.12 -19.20 17.69
N ARG A 30 4.22 -20.12 18.10
CA ARG A 30 3.05 -19.76 18.90
C ARG A 30 3.43 -19.12 20.24
N THR A 31 4.47 -19.66 20.89
CA THR A 31 4.97 -19.10 22.15
C THR A 31 5.56 -17.71 21.97
N ARG A 32 6.40 -17.52 20.94
CA ARG A 32 6.95 -16.20 20.57
C ARG A 32 5.85 -15.19 20.29
N LEU A 33 4.91 -15.59 19.46
CA LEU A 33 3.72 -14.83 19.16
C LEU A 33 2.97 -14.38 20.42
N THR A 34 2.70 -15.30 21.33
CA THR A 34 2.02 -15.04 22.61
C THR A 34 2.85 -14.07 23.46
N ALA A 35 4.16 -14.25 23.52
CA ALA A 35 5.05 -13.37 24.28
C ALA A 35 5.03 -11.93 23.78
N LEU A 36 4.99 -11.72 22.44
CA LEU A 36 4.86 -10.39 21.85
C LEU A 36 3.49 -9.76 22.14
N GLY A 37 2.44 -10.57 22.29
CA GLY A 37 1.09 -10.11 22.58
C GLY A 37 0.75 -9.93 24.04
N THR A 38 1.57 -10.39 24.99
CA THR A 38 1.32 -10.30 26.46
C THR A 38 1.87 -9.04 27.11
N GLY A 39 2.56 -8.17 26.37
CA GLY A 39 2.86 -6.82 26.85
C GLY A 39 1.56 -6.11 27.25
N ARG A 40 1.56 -5.42 28.41
CA ARG A 40 0.42 -4.60 28.85
C ARG A 40 -0.06 -3.78 27.67
N GLU A 41 -1.38 -3.82 27.38
CA GLU A 41 -1.96 -2.94 26.37
C GLU A 41 -1.54 -1.50 26.70
N PRO A 42 -0.81 -0.82 25.82
CA PRO A 42 -0.57 0.59 26.06
C PRO A 42 -1.93 1.30 26.04
N PRO A 43 -2.14 2.27 26.93
CA PRO A 43 -3.31 3.11 26.86
C PRO A 43 -3.26 3.86 25.52
N GLY A 44 -4.14 3.53 24.58
CA GLY A 44 -4.21 4.21 23.29
C GLY A 44 -4.05 3.34 22.05
N ILE A 45 -4.13 2.01 22.15
CA ILE A 45 -4.37 1.20 20.96
C ILE A 45 -5.71 1.67 20.37
N GLN A 46 -5.65 2.68 19.53
CA GLN A 46 -6.75 2.92 18.61
C GLN A 46 -6.85 1.66 17.77
N ARG A 47 -7.91 0.90 17.98
CA ARG A 47 -8.31 -0.10 17.01
C ARG A 47 -8.30 0.62 15.68
N LEU A 48 -7.51 0.14 14.71
CA LEU A 48 -7.78 0.42 13.31
C LEU A 48 -9.08 -0.34 12.97
N SER A 49 -10.16 0.11 13.58
CA SER A 49 -11.52 -0.39 13.42
C SER A 49 -12.26 0.44 12.37
N GLU A 50 -11.52 1.23 11.60
CA GLU A 50 -12.11 1.73 10.37
C GLU A 50 -12.43 0.51 9.51
N PRO A 51 -13.61 0.50 8.90
CA PRO A 51 -14.07 -0.67 8.16
C PRO A 51 -12.97 -1.05 7.16
N LEU A 52 -12.56 -2.31 7.22
CA LEU A 52 -11.59 -2.98 6.34
C LEU A 52 -11.93 -2.85 4.84
N HIS A 53 -12.83 -1.95 4.46
CA HIS A 53 -13.61 -2.04 3.25
C HIS A 53 -13.11 -1.14 2.12
N GLU A 54 -12.32 -0.10 2.40
CA GLU A 54 -12.01 0.89 1.35
C GLU A 54 -10.55 0.88 0.89
N TYR A 55 -9.58 0.70 1.79
CA TYR A 55 -8.13 0.76 1.46
C TYR A 55 -7.33 -0.18 2.35
N SER A 56 -6.07 -0.48 1.96
CA SER A 56 -5.14 -1.17 2.85
C SER A 56 -5.09 -0.47 4.21
N PRO A 57 -5.47 -1.12 5.32
CA PRO A 57 -5.61 -0.45 6.62
C PRO A 57 -4.34 0.27 7.07
N HIS A 58 -3.17 -0.31 6.78
CA HIS A 58 -1.87 0.28 7.12
C HIS A 58 -1.57 1.53 6.28
N ARG A 59 -1.91 1.55 4.99
CA ARG A 59 -1.74 2.72 4.12
C ARG A 59 -2.70 3.84 4.52
N ALA A 60 -3.96 3.52 4.80
CA ALA A 60 -4.93 4.50 5.27
C ALA A 60 -4.48 5.12 6.61
N TRP A 61 -3.96 4.30 7.53
CA TRP A 61 -3.42 4.79 8.80
C TRP A 61 -2.19 5.66 8.59
N LEU A 62 -1.21 5.21 7.79
CA LEU A 62 -0.01 5.99 7.47
C LEU A 62 -0.37 7.33 6.83
N TRP A 63 -1.27 7.31 5.85
CA TRP A 63 -1.77 8.52 5.22
C TRP A 63 -2.32 9.51 6.24
N LYS A 64 -3.21 9.03 7.12
CA LYS A 64 -3.83 9.86 8.16
C LYS A 64 -2.81 10.44 9.14
N VAL A 65 -1.91 9.62 9.68
CA VAL A 65 -0.98 10.07 10.73
C VAL A 65 0.18 10.90 10.20
N LEU A 66 0.62 10.66 8.97
CA LEU A 66 1.68 11.44 8.34
C LEU A 66 1.15 12.73 7.75
N THR A 67 -0.02 12.70 7.09
CA THR A 67 -0.52 13.85 6.32
C THR A 67 -1.63 14.63 7.01
N HIS A 68 -2.16 14.13 8.14
CA HIS A 68 -3.34 14.67 8.83
C HIS A 68 -4.61 14.72 7.96
N ARG A 69 -4.63 13.94 6.87
CA ARG A 69 -5.76 13.85 5.94
C ARG A 69 -6.55 12.58 6.17
N THR A 70 -7.84 12.66 5.90
CA THR A 70 -8.78 11.52 5.91
C THR A 70 -9.19 11.20 4.47
N GLY A 71 -9.78 10.02 4.27
CA GLY A 71 -10.22 9.55 2.96
C GLY A 71 -9.16 8.70 2.26
N ALA A 72 -9.33 8.54 0.95
CA ALA A 72 -8.45 7.74 0.10
C ALA A 72 -6.99 8.20 0.15
N PRO A 73 -6.03 7.30 0.41
CA PRO A 73 -4.62 7.65 0.28
C PRO A 73 -4.28 8.08 -1.15
N VAL A 74 -3.66 9.25 -1.28
CA VAL A 74 -3.13 9.71 -2.57
C VAL A 74 -1.80 8.99 -2.81
N ILE A 75 -1.71 8.20 -3.87
CA ILE A 75 -0.56 7.32 -4.16
C ILE A 75 0.20 7.79 -5.39
N ALA A 76 -0.49 7.95 -6.53
CA ALA A 76 0.13 8.16 -7.82
C ALA A 76 1.11 9.35 -7.88
N PRO A 77 0.80 10.56 -7.39
CA PRO A 77 1.76 11.67 -7.41
C PRO A 77 2.97 11.41 -6.51
N TYR A 78 2.80 10.69 -5.41
CA TYR A 78 3.91 10.37 -4.50
C TYR A 78 4.79 9.24 -5.03
N ALA A 79 4.20 8.24 -5.70
CA ALA A 79 4.97 7.24 -6.43
C ALA A 79 5.81 7.88 -7.53
N TRP A 80 5.22 8.81 -8.30
CA TRP A 80 5.94 9.60 -9.29
C TRP A 80 7.09 10.42 -8.68
N MET A 81 6.82 11.13 -7.58
CA MET A 81 7.83 11.95 -6.90
C MET A 81 9.00 11.13 -6.37
N ALA A 82 8.73 9.93 -5.87
CA ALA A 82 9.76 9.02 -5.35
C ALA A 82 10.77 8.58 -6.43
N GLU A 83 10.36 8.61 -7.71
CA GLU A 83 11.19 8.21 -8.86
C GLU A 83 11.79 9.39 -9.61
N HIS A 84 11.07 10.49 -9.73
CA HIS A 84 11.41 11.61 -10.63
C HIS A 84 11.72 12.92 -9.93
N GLY A 85 11.58 13.00 -8.62
CA GLY A 85 11.90 14.21 -7.86
C GLY A 85 10.71 15.17 -7.70
N PRO A 86 10.84 16.46 -8.02
CA PRO A 86 9.98 17.47 -7.44
C PRO A 86 8.50 17.32 -7.80
N ARG A 87 7.69 17.82 -6.87
CA ARG A 87 6.23 17.89 -6.95
C ARG A 87 5.77 18.55 -8.24
N LEU A 88 4.72 18.00 -8.84
CA LEU A 88 4.00 18.60 -9.95
C LEU A 88 2.70 19.25 -9.44
N ASP A 89 2.38 20.44 -9.97
CA ASP A 89 1.14 21.15 -9.64
C ASP A 89 -0.03 20.65 -10.51
N GLN A 90 -0.22 19.35 -10.51
CA GLN A 90 -1.27 18.66 -11.27
C GLN A 90 -1.81 17.51 -10.44
N GLU A 91 -3.02 17.10 -10.77
CA GLU A 91 -3.58 15.87 -10.24
C GLU A 91 -3.06 14.68 -11.04
N PHE A 92 -2.60 13.66 -10.33
CA PHE A 92 -2.02 12.46 -10.91
C PHE A 92 -2.84 11.23 -10.55
N TRP A 93 -2.92 10.30 -11.50
CA TRP A 93 -3.59 9.01 -11.35
C TRP A 93 -2.73 7.91 -11.94
N SER A 94 -2.74 6.73 -11.33
CA SER A 94 -2.16 5.51 -11.90
C SER A 94 -3.16 4.84 -12.84
N ILE A 95 -2.69 4.40 -14.01
CA ILE A 95 -3.44 3.53 -14.92
C ILE A 95 -2.79 2.16 -14.86
N ASP A 96 -3.50 1.20 -14.28
CA ASP A 96 -3.05 -0.18 -14.18
C ASP A 96 -3.77 -1.05 -15.20
N PHE A 97 -3.02 -1.85 -15.92
CA PHE A 97 -3.53 -2.92 -16.78
C PHE A 97 -3.58 -4.20 -15.97
N TRP A 98 -4.66 -4.94 -16.08
CA TRP A 98 -4.77 -6.15 -15.29
C TRP A 98 -5.10 -7.39 -16.14
N THR A 99 -4.64 -8.51 -15.65
CA THR A 99 -4.84 -9.85 -16.18
C THR A 99 -5.15 -10.81 -15.04
N LYS A 100 -5.33 -12.08 -15.36
CA LYS A 100 -5.42 -13.15 -14.36
C LYS A 100 -4.14 -13.98 -14.39
N ASP A 101 -3.59 -14.26 -13.23
CA ASP A 101 -2.49 -15.23 -13.10
C ASP A 101 -2.99 -16.66 -13.39
N PRO A 102 -2.09 -17.66 -13.51
CA PRO A 102 -2.47 -19.04 -13.75
C PRO A 102 -3.41 -19.67 -12.70
N SER A 103 -3.52 -19.05 -11.53
CA SER A 103 -4.46 -19.45 -10.47
C SER A 103 -5.82 -18.71 -10.54
N GLY A 104 -6.03 -17.86 -11.54
CA GLY A 104 -7.26 -17.09 -11.74
C GLY A 104 -7.36 -15.82 -10.88
N ARG A 105 -6.29 -15.39 -10.25
CA ARG A 105 -6.25 -14.20 -9.40
C ARG A 105 -5.83 -12.97 -10.18
N LEU A 106 -6.26 -11.80 -9.73
CA LEU A 106 -5.87 -10.54 -10.34
C LEU A 106 -4.36 -10.34 -10.25
N ALA A 107 -3.77 -10.02 -11.38
CA ALA A 107 -2.35 -9.70 -11.52
C ALA A 107 -2.19 -8.45 -12.38
N ARG A 108 -1.13 -7.69 -12.12
CA ARG A 108 -0.78 -6.58 -12.98
C ARG A 108 -0.26 -7.12 -14.30
N PHE A 109 -0.78 -6.59 -15.39
CA PHE A 109 -0.22 -6.81 -16.72
C PHE A 109 0.85 -5.75 -17.01
N GLU A 110 1.98 -6.18 -17.53
CA GLU A 110 3.07 -5.29 -17.96
C GLU A 110 3.38 -5.52 -19.41
N PHE A 111 3.44 -4.44 -20.20
CA PHE A 111 3.90 -4.51 -21.57
C PHE A 111 5.37 -4.90 -21.64
N ALA A 112 5.75 -5.69 -22.64
CA ALA A 112 7.14 -5.90 -22.99
C ALA A 112 7.79 -4.56 -23.43
N ASP A 113 9.09 -4.44 -23.27
CA ASP A 113 9.81 -3.18 -23.46
C ASP A 113 9.66 -2.62 -24.89
N ASP A 114 9.53 -3.48 -25.89
CA ASP A 114 9.31 -3.13 -27.30
C ASP A 114 7.85 -2.76 -27.61
N ALA A 115 6.89 -3.26 -26.86
CA ALA A 115 5.47 -2.95 -26.98
C ALA A 115 5.08 -1.66 -26.24
N LEU A 116 5.79 -1.32 -25.16
CA LEU A 116 5.50 -0.18 -24.29
C LEU A 116 5.37 1.16 -25.04
N PRO A 117 6.29 1.56 -25.96
CA PRO A 117 6.14 2.80 -26.70
C PRO A 117 4.91 2.81 -27.62
N ARG A 118 4.54 1.66 -28.23
CA ARG A 118 3.36 1.54 -29.07
C ARG A 118 2.08 1.67 -28.24
N ALA A 119 2.05 1.04 -27.05
CA ALA A 119 0.94 1.18 -26.11
C ALA A 119 0.77 2.64 -25.68
N ALA A 120 1.87 3.32 -25.40
CA ALA A 120 1.85 4.74 -25.06
C ALA A 120 1.30 5.60 -26.20
N CYS A 121 1.75 5.36 -27.44
CA CYS A 121 1.26 6.08 -28.62
C CYS A 121 -0.24 5.85 -28.86
N ALA A 122 -0.77 4.67 -28.55
CA ALA A 122 -2.19 4.38 -28.68
C ALA A 122 -3.03 5.05 -27.59
N ALA A 123 -2.56 5.06 -26.34
CA ALA A 123 -3.30 5.62 -25.20
C ALA A 123 -3.27 7.15 -25.14
N ALA A 124 -2.16 7.78 -25.56
CA ALA A 124 -1.94 9.22 -25.41
C ALA A 124 -3.00 10.10 -26.10
N PRO A 125 -3.45 9.85 -27.35
CA PRO A 125 -4.49 10.65 -27.99
C PRO A 125 -5.82 10.59 -27.23
N VAL A 126 -6.22 9.40 -26.77
CA VAL A 126 -7.48 9.19 -26.02
C VAL A 126 -7.49 9.99 -24.74
N LEU A 127 -6.37 9.99 -24.01
CA LEU A 127 -6.20 10.80 -22.79
C LEU A 127 -6.22 12.29 -23.11
N ALA A 128 -5.53 12.73 -24.18
CA ALA A 128 -5.48 14.13 -24.58
C ALA A 128 -6.85 14.70 -24.93
N GLU A 129 -7.70 13.95 -25.62
CA GLU A 129 -9.10 14.31 -25.90
C GLU A 129 -9.95 14.51 -24.64
N SER A 130 -9.56 13.85 -23.54
CA SER A 130 -10.21 13.96 -22.23
C SER A 130 -9.56 15.02 -21.33
N GLY A 131 -8.65 15.86 -21.85
CA GLY A 131 -7.94 16.89 -21.08
C GLY A 131 -6.86 16.33 -20.16
N MET A 132 -6.44 15.10 -20.38
CA MET A 132 -5.43 14.41 -19.59
C MET A 132 -4.14 14.22 -20.40
N ARG A 133 -3.02 14.11 -19.71
CA ARG A 133 -1.70 13.85 -20.32
C ARG A 133 -1.14 12.53 -19.84
N LEU A 134 -0.79 11.65 -20.77
CA LEU A 134 -0.07 10.42 -20.46
C LEU A 134 1.35 10.73 -19.95
N MET A 135 1.76 10.02 -18.94
CA MET A 135 3.12 10.01 -18.40
C MET A 135 3.52 8.56 -18.10
N ILE A 136 4.79 8.24 -18.32
CA ILE A 136 5.31 6.87 -18.13
C ILE A 136 6.54 6.92 -17.25
N SER A 137 6.62 6.01 -16.31
CA SER A 137 7.80 5.75 -15.50
C SER A 137 8.07 4.25 -15.45
N GLY A 138 9.22 3.83 -16.00
CA GLY A 138 9.48 2.41 -16.19
C GLY A 138 8.36 1.77 -17.02
N LYS A 139 7.66 0.80 -16.42
CA LYS A 139 6.50 0.13 -17.04
C LYS A 139 5.14 0.65 -16.55
N SER A 140 5.15 1.63 -15.67
CA SER A 140 3.95 2.20 -15.07
C SER A 140 3.40 3.35 -15.90
N PHE A 141 2.09 3.32 -16.14
CA PHE A 141 1.34 4.38 -16.82
C PHE A 141 0.70 5.28 -15.78
N TYR A 142 0.85 6.58 -15.98
CA TYR A 142 0.19 7.60 -15.18
C TYR A 142 -0.54 8.57 -16.11
N THR A 143 -1.56 9.19 -15.59
CA THR A 143 -2.18 10.33 -16.25
C THR A 143 -2.19 11.53 -15.32
N ALA A 144 -1.97 12.71 -15.91
CA ALA A 144 -2.00 13.98 -15.22
C ALA A 144 -3.09 14.87 -15.80
N THR A 145 -3.85 15.55 -14.93
CA THR A 145 -4.87 16.52 -15.32
C THR A 145 -4.75 17.79 -14.50
N ARG A 146 -5.12 18.93 -15.09
CA ARG A 146 -5.24 20.22 -14.37
C ARG A 146 -6.59 20.35 -13.71
N GLU A 147 -7.63 19.83 -14.33
CA GLU A 147 -8.97 19.73 -13.76
C GLU A 147 -9.00 18.54 -12.81
N GLY A 148 -9.52 18.74 -11.59
CA GLY A 148 -9.67 17.66 -10.64
C GLY A 148 -10.73 16.66 -11.12
N LEU A 149 -10.59 15.40 -10.72
CA LEU A 149 -11.62 14.38 -10.87
C LEU A 149 -12.34 14.17 -9.55
N ASP A 150 -13.66 14.26 -9.57
CA ASP A 150 -14.48 13.73 -8.47
C ASP A 150 -14.61 12.20 -8.64
N TYR A 151 -13.50 11.54 -8.34
CA TYR A 151 -13.34 10.11 -8.49
C TYR A 151 -12.40 9.56 -7.41
N SER A 152 -12.74 8.43 -6.87
CA SER A 152 -11.86 7.66 -5.99
C SER A 152 -11.96 6.19 -6.34
N ALA A 153 -10.86 5.48 -6.28
CA ALA A 153 -10.86 4.04 -6.47
C ALA A 153 -9.81 3.39 -5.57
N ARG A 154 -10.09 2.15 -5.18
CA ARG A 154 -9.15 1.36 -4.42
C ARG A 154 -7.85 1.20 -5.22
N PRO A 155 -6.66 1.42 -4.62
CA PRO A 155 -5.40 1.19 -5.30
C PRO A 155 -5.32 -0.21 -5.89
N PHE A 156 -4.80 -0.34 -7.11
CA PHE A 156 -4.75 -1.64 -7.78
C PHE A 156 -3.87 -2.64 -7.02
N GLU A 157 -2.83 -2.17 -6.36
CA GLU A 157 -1.97 -3.00 -5.50
C GLU A 157 -2.76 -3.72 -4.39
N ASP A 158 -3.82 -3.09 -3.91
CA ASP A 158 -4.70 -3.67 -2.88
C ASP A 158 -5.65 -4.73 -3.43
N LEU A 159 -5.75 -4.86 -4.75
CA LEU A 159 -6.58 -5.85 -5.45
C LEU A 159 -5.73 -7.01 -6.00
N CYS A 160 -4.43 -6.80 -6.23
CA CYS A 160 -3.53 -7.83 -6.75
C CYS A 160 -3.49 -9.06 -5.85
N GLY A 161 -3.58 -10.23 -6.47
CA GLY A 161 -3.56 -11.53 -5.79
C GLY A 161 -4.91 -11.97 -5.24
N MET A 162 -5.96 -11.15 -5.32
CA MET A 162 -7.32 -11.53 -4.94
C MET A 162 -8.04 -12.26 -6.08
N GLU A 163 -8.96 -13.14 -5.73
CA GLU A 163 -9.91 -13.69 -6.68
C GLU A 163 -10.98 -12.64 -7.03
N GLU A 164 -11.40 -12.59 -8.29
CA GLU A 164 -12.42 -11.64 -8.76
C GLU A 164 -13.73 -11.73 -7.97
N THR A 165 -14.11 -12.94 -7.58
CA THR A 165 -15.28 -13.19 -6.73
C THR A 165 -15.18 -12.49 -5.37
N HIS A 166 -13.99 -12.44 -4.78
CA HIS A 166 -13.78 -11.73 -3.52
C HIS A 166 -13.86 -10.21 -3.72
N ILE A 167 -13.35 -9.72 -4.84
CA ILE A 167 -13.38 -8.28 -5.18
C ILE A 167 -14.82 -7.81 -5.37
N ALA A 168 -15.67 -8.59 -6.02
CA ALA A 168 -17.08 -8.26 -6.24
C ALA A 168 -17.87 -7.99 -4.94
N HIS A 169 -17.39 -8.49 -3.81
CA HIS A 169 -17.99 -8.25 -2.48
C HIS A 169 -17.37 -7.06 -1.73
N LEU A 170 -16.35 -6.41 -2.29
CA LEU A 170 -15.78 -5.23 -1.65
C LEU A 170 -16.65 -4.00 -1.96
N PRO A 171 -17.15 -3.28 -0.93
CA PRO A 171 -17.86 -2.04 -1.17
C PRO A 171 -16.92 -0.98 -1.74
N HIS A 172 -17.46 -0.08 -2.53
CA HIS A 172 -16.76 1.11 -3.02
C HIS A 172 -15.41 0.86 -3.68
N LEU A 173 -15.38 -0.07 -4.66
CA LEU A 173 -14.20 -0.27 -5.50
C LEU A 173 -13.81 1.01 -6.24
N ALA A 174 -14.81 1.71 -6.75
CA ALA A 174 -14.69 3.05 -7.33
C ALA A 174 -15.97 3.85 -7.07
N ASP A 175 -15.83 5.15 -6.77
CA ASP A 175 -16.92 6.07 -6.45
C ASP A 175 -16.61 7.49 -6.96
N GLY A 176 -17.60 8.37 -6.93
CA GLY A 176 -17.50 9.77 -7.35
C GLY A 176 -18.35 10.10 -8.56
N ALA A 177 -18.61 11.40 -8.76
CA ALA A 177 -19.48 11.88 -9.85
C ALA A 177 -18.88 11.61 -11.24
N ASP A 178 -17.54 11.52 -11.36
CA ASP A 178 -16.85 11.24 -12.62
C ASP A 178 -16.71 9.74 -12.93
N LYS A 179 -17.27 8.84 -12.12
CA LYS A 179 -17.09 7.38 -12.27
C LYS A 179 -17.43 6.87 -13.68
N GLU A 180 -18.59 7.25 -14.21
CA GLU A 180 -19.02 6.81 -15.54
C GLU A 180 -18.12 7.38 -16.65
N ARG A 181 -17.71 8.64 -16.52
CA ARG A 181 -16.76 9.29 -17.44
C ARG A 181 -15.39 8.58 -17.44
N VAL A 182 -14.92 8.18 -16.25
CA VAL A 182 -13.66 7.42 -16.12
C VAL A 182 -13.80 6.03 -16.74
N ASN A 183 -14.89 5.32 -16.51
CA ASN A 183 -15.14 4.01 -17.10
C ASN A 183 -15.16 4.10 -18.64
N GLU A 184 -15.84 5.09 -19.22
CA GLU A 184 -15.86 5.32 -20.65
C GLU A 184 -14.45 5.61 -21.19
N LEU A 185 -13.68 6.44 -20.49
CA LEU A 185 -12.29 6.73 -20.85
C LEU A 185 -11.44 5.46 -20.88
N LEU A 186 -11.53 4.61 -19.84
CA LEU A 186 -10.78 3.36 -19.76
C LEU A 186 -11.16 2.39 -20.90
N HIS A 187 -12.44 2.27 -21.23
CA HIS A 187 -12.89 1.47 -22.39
C HIS A 187 -12.36 2.00 -23.71
N ARG A 188 -12.29 3.31 -23.90
CA ARG A 188 -11.71 3.92 -25.11
C ARG A 188 -10.21 3.65 -25.22
N ILE A 189 -9.48 3.75 -24.11
CA ILE A 189 -8.05 3.40 -24.06
C ILE A 189 -7.87 1.92 -24.40
N GLU A 190 -8.67 1.03 -23.82
CA GLU A 190 -8.62 -0.40 -24.11
C GLU A 190 -8.88 -0.69 -25.60
N GLY A 191 -9.88 -0.05 -26.19
CA GLY A 191 -10.17 -0.17 -27.62
C GLY A 191 -9.00 0.25 -28.50
N ALA A 192 -8.40 1.41 -28.23
CA ALA A 192 -7.23 1.91 -28.96
C ALA A 192 -6.01 0.99 -28.82
N LEU A 193 -5.81 0.42 -27.64
CA LEU A 193 -4.73 -0.55 -27.40
C LEU A 193 -4.96 -1.86 -28.18
N ARG A 194 -6.18 -2.39 -28.16
CA ARG A 194 -6.53 -3.63 -28.89
C ARG A 194 -6.39 -3.46 -30.41
N GLU A 195 -6.69 -2.27 -30.92
CA GLU A 195 -6.49 -1.96 -32.34
C GLU A 195 -5.00 -1.87 -32.71
N ALA A 196 -4.21 -1.19 -31.88
CA ALA A 196 -2.79 -0.96 -32.15
C ALA A 196 -1.88 -2.16 -31.85
N LEU A 197 -2.27 -3.01 -30.93
CA LEU A 197 -1.47 -4.09 -30.33
C LEU A 197 -2.31 -5.36 -30.09
N PRO A 198 -2.98 -5.91 -31.13
CA PRO A 198 -3.95 -6.99 -30.93
C PRO A 198 -3.35 -8.27 -30.33
N ALA A 199 -2.10 -8.58 -30.61
CA ALA A 199 -1.43 -9.76 -30.09
C ALA A 199 -1.01 -9.59 -28.62
N GLU A 200 -0.49 -8.41 -28.28
CA GLU A 200 0.05 -8.09 -26.96
C GLU A 200 -1.04 -7.80 -25.92
N THR A 201 -2.24 -7.46 -26.37
CA THR A 201 -3.36 -7.06 -25.48
C THR A 201 -4.39 -8.16 -25.24
N GLN A 202 -4.24 -9.34 -25.86
CA GLN A 202 -5.20 -10.44 -25.70
C GLN A 202 -5.36 -10.93 -24.26
N ASP A 203 -4.33 -10.82 -23.45
CA ASP A 203 -4.34 -11.22 -22.03
C ASP A 203 -4.83 -10.09 -21.10
N ILE A 204 -5.02 -8.88 -21.60
CA ILE A 204 -5.54 -7.76 -20.82
C ILE A 204 -7.05 -8.00 -20.57
N GLN A 205 -7.44 -8.12 -19.31
CA GLN A 205 -8.83 -8.27 -18.90
C GLN A 205 -9.52 -6.93 -18.62
N GLY A 206 -8.75 -5.87 -18.42
CA GLY A 206 -9.26 -4.51 -18.26
C GLY A 206 -8.21 -3.53 -17.75
N LEU A 207 -8.66 -2.30 -17.55
CA LEU A 207 -7.88 -1.19 -17.03
C LEU A 207 -8.46 -0.71 -15.70
N TRP A 208 -7.60 -0.12 -14.87
CA TRP A 208 -7.97 0.42 -13.58
C TRP A 208 -7.32 1.78 -13.36
N LEU A 209 -8.10 2.81 -13.02
CA LEU A 209 -7.60 4.13 -12.64
C LEU A 209 -7.68 4.26 -11.12
N SER A 210 -6.56 4.55 -10.46
CA SER A 210 -6.55 4.61 -8.99
C SER A 210 -5.45 5.49 -8.40
N GLY A 211 -5.48 5.62 -7.07
CA GLY A 211 -4.43 6.28 -6.28
C GLY A 211 -4.27 7.77 -6.56
N GLY A 212 -5.29 8.38 -7.14
CA GLY A 212 -5.22 9.74 -7.65
C GLY A 212 -5.29 10.84 -6.62
N GLY A 213 -4.90 12.02 -7.06
CA GLY A 213 -4.96 13.26 -6.29
C GLY A 213 -3.78 14.18 -6.54
N ARG A 214 -3.66 15.20 -5.69
CA ARG A 214 -2.53 16.15 -5.70
C ARG A 214 -1.63 15.91 -4.52
N SER A 215 -0.32 15.90 -4.76
CA SER A 215 0.64 16.04 -3.67
C SER A 215 0.61 17.47 -3.14
N ALA A 216 0.64 17.62 -1.83
CA ALA A 216 0.65 18.94 -1.21
C ALA A 216 1.42 18.88 0.12
N PRO A 217 2.16 19.95 0.49
CA PRO A 217 2.84 20.04 1.77
C PRO A 217 1.87 19.77 2.92
N VAL A 218 2.39 19.15 3.96
CA VAL A 218 1.63 18.84 5.17
C VAL A 218 1.86 19.94 6.21
N PHE A 219 0.78 20.50 6.74
CA PHE A 219 0.83 21.46 7.84
C PHE A 219 -0.24 21.09 8.89
N PRO A 220 0.13 21.09 10.19
CA PRO A 220 1.50 21.20 10.73
C PRO A 220 2.36 19.99 10.32
N PRO A 221 3.70 20.07 10.39
CA PRO A 221 4.57 18.92 10.16
C PRO A 221 4.24 17.76 11.09
N SER A 222 4.50 16.53 10.64
CA SER A 222 4.28 15.34 11.45
C SER A 222 5.08 15.36 12.76
N THR A 223 4.51 14.81 13.81
CA THR A 223 5.20 14.58 15.09
C THR A 223 6.16 13.41 15.04
N PHE A 224 6.00 12.52 14.06
CA PHE A 224 6.93 11.41 13.84
C PHE A 224 8.31 11.93 13.41
N ARG A 225 9.35 11.22 13.87
CA ARG A 225 10.74 11.60 13.60
C ARG A 225 11.48 10.62 12.69
N SER A 226 10.95 9.41 12.52
CA SER A 226 11.55 8.42 11.64
C SER A 226 10.49 7.46 11.09
N VAL A 227 10.66 7.08 9.84
CA VAL A 227 9.82 6.07 9.18
C VAL A 227 10.72 5.07 8.45
N LEU A 228 10.55 3.79 8.75
CA LEU A 228 11.20 2.69 8.07
C LEU A 228 10.14 1.80 7.42
N THR A 229 10.19 1.68 6.09
CA THR A 229 9.24 0.88 5.31
C THR A 229 9.81 0.58 3.93
N ASN A 230 9.36 -0.51 3.29
CA ASN A 230 9.66 -0.77 1.89
C ASN A 230 8.69 -0.08 0.93
N ASP A 231 7.59 0.48 1.44
CA ASP A 231 6.65 1.26 0.64
C ASP A 231 7.22 2.65 0.33
N ARG A 232 7.68 2.84 -0.92
CA ARG A 232 8.26 4.11 -1.40
C ARG A 232 7.27 5.27 -1.34
N THR A 233 5.98 5.00 -1.54
CA THR A 233 4.93 6.01 -1.43
C THR A 233 4.80 6.52 -0.01
N ALA A 234 4.84 5.62 0.97
CA ALA A 234 4.81 5.99 2.39
C ALA A 234 6.07 6.80 2.80
N LEU A 235 7.24 6.50 2.24
CA LEU A 235 8.43 7.33 2.44
C LEU A 235 8.26 8.74 1.85
N ALA A 236 7.65 8.87 0.68
CA ALA A 236 7.37 10.17 0.08
C ALA A 236 6.32 10.97 0.88
N TRP A 237 5.30 10.32 1.43
CA TRP A 237 4.38 10.97 2.38
C TRP A 237 5.10 11.48 3.63
N ALA A 238 6.04 10.70 4.16
CA ALA A 238 6.81 11.08 5.33
C ALA A 238 7.73 12.28 5.05
N GLU A 239 8.33 12.34 3.86
CA GLU A 239 9.12 13.50 3.41
C GLU A 239 8.26 14.76 3.32
N ASP A 240 7.08 14.68 2.69
CA ASP A 240 6.11 15.79 2.60
C ASP A 240 5.57 16.21 3.98
N ALA A 241 5.52 15.27 4.92
CA ALA A 241 5.18 15.51 6.31
C ALA A 241 6.30 16.20 7.12
N GLY A 242 7.40 16.55 6.47
CA GLY A 242 8.52 17.27 7.08
C GLY A 242 9.53 16.38 7.81
N ILE A 243 9.50 15.07 7.61
CA ILE A 243 10.50 14.16 8.16
C ILE A 243 11.73 14.18 7.25
N PRO A 244 12.92 14.57 7.74
CA PRO A 244 14.14 14.64 6.93
C PRO A 244 14.52 13.29 6.32
N LYS A 245 14.98 13.26 5.06
CA LYS A 245 15.40 12.04 4.36
C LYS A 245 16.40 11.18 5.14
N ALA A 246 17.26 11.80 5.93
CA ALA A 246 18.22 11.09 6.78
C ALA A 246 17.56 10.18 7.84
N TYR A 247 16.27 10.38 8.11
CA TYR A 247 15.50 9.63 9.10
C TYR A 247 14.46 8.70 8.44
N LEU A 248 14.47 8.62 7.11
CA LEU A 248 13.67 7.72 6.32
C LEU A 248 14.54 6.57 5.81
N GLY A 249 13.99 5.38 5.70
CA GLY A 249 14.75 4.24 5.20
C GLY A 249 13.93 3.03 4.82
N THR A 250 14.57 2.17 4.03
CA THR A 250 14.01 0.87 3.66
C THR A 250 14.51 -0.24 4.58
N LEU A 251 13.71 -1.27 4.76
CA LEU A 251 14.05 -2.41 5.59
C LEU A 251 15.00 -3.34 4.85
N GLY A 252 16.17 -3.54 5.42
CA GLY A 252 17.18 -4.50 4.97
C GLY A 252 17.71 -5.34 6.13
N LYS A 253 18.45 -6.41 5.83
CA LYS A 253 18.99 -7.33 6.85
C LYS A 253 19.91 -6.66 7.90
N LYS A 254 20.47 -5.50 7.59
CA LYS A 254 21.40 -4.75 8.48
C LYS A 254 20.90 -3.35 8.79
N THR A 255 19.64 -3.04 8.48
CA THR A 255 19.08 -1.74 8.76
C THR A 255 18.97 -1.53 10.28
N LYS A 256 19.32 -0.35 10.73
CA LYS A 256 19.14 0.13 12.11
C LYS A 256 18.27 1.35 12.11
N TRP A 257 17.70 1.68 13.26
CA TRP A 257 17.05 2.97 13.40
C TRP A 257 18.04 4.09 13.08
N PRO A 258 17.65 5.06 12.25
CA PRO A 258 18.44 6.28 12.07
C PRO A 258 18.64 6.98 13.42
N GLU A 259 19.75 7.66 13.58
CA GLU A 259 20.00 8.52 14.75
C GLU A 259 19.14 9.78 14.69
N ALA A 260 17.83 9.59 14.73
CA ALA A 260 16.85 10.65 14.72
C ALA A 260 16.73 11.30 16.11
N PRO A 261 16.35 12.60 16.18
CA PRO A 261 15.98 13.25 17.43
C PRO A 261 14.90 12.46 18.19
N GLU A 262 14.78 12.72 19.49
CA GLU A 262 13.70 12.12 20.29
C GLU A 262 12.34 12.43 19.67
N GLY A 263 11.46 11.42 19.64
CA GLY A 263 10.12 11.51 19.08
C GLY A 263 9.66 10.21 18.49
N ASP A 264 8.41 10.17 18.10
CA ASP A 264 7.74 8.95 17.65
C ASP A 264 8.32 8.42 16.35
N ARG A 265 8.32 7.10 16.20
CA ARG A 265 8.91 6.36 15.07
C ARG A 265 7.92 5.35 14.52
N ILE A 266 7.97 5.12 13.23
CA ILE A 266 7.14 4.12 12.53
C ILE A 266 8.02 3.08 11.88
N LEU A 267 7.71 1.82 12.08
CA LEU A 267 8.28 0.67 11.38
C LEU A 267 7.16 -0.13 10.73
N VAL A 268 7.22 -0.33 9.43
CA VAL A 268 6.25 -1.14 8.69
C VAL A 268 6.92 -2.40 8.19
N ILE A 269 6.50 -3.56 8.66
CA ILE A 269 7.01 -4.87 8.21
C ILE A 269 5.87 -5.57 7.46
N ASP A 270 5.95 -5.57 6.14
CA ASP A 270 4.89 -6.01 5.22
C ASP A 270 5.07 -7.45 4.68
N ASP A 271 5.96 -8.23 5.29
CA ASP A 271 6.32 -9.58 4.83
C ASP A 271 5.13 -10.54 4.65
N LEU A 272 4.07 -10.36 5.42
CA LEU A 272 2.88 -11.20 5.38
C LEU A 272 1.79 -10.66 4.44
N TYR A 273 1.90 -9.40 4.02
CA TYR A 273 0.80 -8.70 3.34
C TYR A 273 0.39 -9.37 2.02
N ASP A 274 1.35 -9.72 1.18
CA ASP A 274 1.09 -10.40 -0.09
C ASP A 274 0.43 -11.78 0.11
N ALA A 275 0.92 -12.59 1.05
CA ALA A 275 0.32 -13.88 1.37
C ALA A 275 -1.11 -13.72 1.92
N TRP A 276 -1.34 -12.70 2.73
CA TRP A 276 -2.66 -12.37 3.28
C TRP A 276 -3.64 -11.95 2.17
N MET A 277 -3.19 -11.08 1.23
CA MET A 277 -4.02 -10.63 0.11
C MET A 277 -4.43 -11.76 -0.81
N ARG A 278 -3.53 -12.74 -1.02
CA ARG A 278 -3.79 -13.93 -1.84
C ARG A 278 -4.53 -15.04 -1.10
N HIS A 279 -4.87 -14.84 0.17
CA HIS A 279 -5.38 -15.91 1.06
C HIS A 279 -4.49 -17.17 1.05
N ASP A 280 -3.18 -17.01 0.79
CA ASP A 280 -2.21 -18.10 0.81
C ASP A 280 -1.68 -18.31 2.22
N TRP A 281 -2.45 -19.08 2.99
CA TRP A 281 -2.14 -19.34 4.40
C TRP A 281 -0.89 -20.20 4.57
N ASN A 282 -0.54 -21.02 3.59
CA ASN A 282 0.70 -21.79 3.62
C ASN A 282 1.92 -20.87 3.49
N ALA A 283 1.89 -19.93 2.57
CA ALA A 283 2.93 -18.90 2.46
C ALA A 283 2.98 -18.01 3.71
N TRP A 284 1.83 -17.66 4.27
CA TRP A 284 1.73 -16.89 5.50
C TRP A 284 2.40 -17.60 6.68
N ILE A 285 2.08 -18.90 6.92
CA ILE A 285 2.68 -19.73 7.96
C ILE A 285 4.19 -19.80 7.77
N LYS A 286 4.65 -20.04 6.54
CA LYS A 286 6.08 -20.15 6.21
C LYS A 286 6.85 -18.85 6.45
N ARG A 287 6.23 -17.69 6.28
CA ARG A 287 6.85 -16.37 6.45
C ARG A 287 6.83 -15.88 7.89
N MET A 288 5.93 -16.40 8.73
CA MET A 288 5.73 -15.95 10.10
C MET A 288 7.01 -15.99 10.96
N PRO A 289 7.83 -17.07 10.97
CA PRO A 289 9.07 -17.10 11.74
C PRO A 289 10.02 -15.94 11.40
N GLY A 290 10.15 -15.63 10.09
CA GLY A 290 10.98 -14.50 9.64
C GLY A 290 10.46 -13.14 10.09
N LEU A 291 9.14 -12.95 10.15
CA LEU A 291 8.54 -11.75 10.74
C LEU A 291 8.86 -11.65 12.24
N LEU A 292 8.74 -12.76 12.98
CA LEU A 292 9.04 -12.80 14.41
C LEU A 292 10.51 -12.46 14.68
N ASP A 293 11.43 -12.99 13.89
CA ASP A 293 12.87 -12.67 13.98
C ASP A 293 13.13 -11.17 13.77
N LYS A 294 12.48 -10.58 12.78
CA LYS A 294 12.58 -9.13 12.52
C LYS A 294 12.03 -8.31 13.68
N LEU A 295 10.86 -8.67 14.20
CA LEU A 295 10.25 -7.97 15.33
C LEU A 295 11.13 -8.03 16.59
N GLU A 296 11.62 -9.21 16.95
CA GLU A 296 12.52 -9.38 18.09
C GLU A 296 13.79 -8.57 17.93
N HIS A 297 14.37 -8.57 16.70
CA HIS A 297 15.54 -7.76 16.40
C HIS A 297 15.27 -6.27 16.61
N TRP A 298 14.14 -5.74 16.10
CA TRP A 298 13.82 -4.33 16.20
C TRP A 298 13.44 -3.91 17.62
N VAL A 299 12.65 -4.71 18.30
CA VAL A 299 12.30 -4.48 19.71
C VAL A 299 13.56 -4.52 20.58
N GLY A 300 14.49 -5.45 20.32
CA GLY A 300 15.75 -5.56 21.05
C GLY A 300 16.74 -4.41 20.83
N GLN A 301 16.59 -3.64 19.76
CA GLN A 301 17.42 -2.44 19.52
C GLN A 301 17.01 -1.24 20.40
N GLU A 302 15.83 -1.27 20.96
CA GLU A 302 15.33 -0.17 21.79
C GLU A 302 15.89 -0.26 23.20
N LYS A 303 16.47 0.84 23.69
CA LYS A 303 17.03 0.87 25.06
C LYS A 303 15.88 0.78 26.07
N PRO A 304 15.94 -0.16 27.02
CA PRO A 304 14.85 -0.40 27.99
C PRO A 304 14.40 0.84 28.77
N ALA A 305 15.31 1.79 29.01
CA ALA A 305 15.04 3.04 29.73
C ALA A 305 14.17 4.05 28.96
N ARG A 306 13.90 3.82 27.66
CA ARG A 306 13.10 4.71 26.81
C ARG A 306 11.82 4.07 26.27
N LEU A 307 11.62 2.79 26.54
CA LEU A 307 10.42 2.04 26.18
C LEU A 307 9.32 2.33 27.21
N THR A 308 8.67 3.45 27.08
CA THR A 308 7.49 3.67 27.91
C THR A 308 6.24 3.05 27.30
N GLU A 309 6.18 2.90 25.97
CA GLU A 309 5.04 2.26 25.30
C GLU A 309 5.43 1.78 23.88
N ASN A 310 5.46 0.47 23.67
CA ASN A 310 5.50 -0.11 22.33
C ASN A 310 4.07 -0.38 21.87
N VAL A 311 3.65 0.26 20.80
CA VAL A 311 2.37 -0.03 20.18
C VAL A 311 2.57 -1.04 19.06
N ILE A 312 2.36 -2.33 19.37
CA ILE A 312 2.20 -3.35 18.32
C ILE A 312 0.76 -3.22 17.83
N VAL A 313 0.59 -2.50 16.74
CA VAL A 313 -0.73 -2.27 16.17
C VAL A 313 -1.22 -3.54 15.50
N ALA A 314 -2.33 -4.07 15.95
CA ALA A 314 -3.23 -5.00 15.29
C ALA A 314 -3.28 -6.47 15.70
N TRP A 315 -2.54 -6.97 16.70
CA TRP A 315 -2.32 -8.41 16.74
C TRP A 315 -2.77 -9.21 17.97
N ALA A 316 -2.61 -8.67 19.14
CA ALA A 316 -2.66 -9.44 20.38
C ALA A 316 -4.06 -9.91 20.83
N ARG A 317 -5.15 -9.36 20.29
CA ARG A 317 -6.50 -9.65 20.80
C ARG A 317 -7.12 -10.95 20.28
N ASN A 318 -6.68 -11.49 19.14
CA ASN A 318 -7.29 -12.69 18.56
C ASN A 318 -6.75 -14.01 19.14
N LEU A 319 -5.77 -13.99 20.02
CA LEU A 319 -5.24 -15.18 20.68
C LEU A 319 -5.99 -15.56 21.97
N ARG A 320 -6.91 -14.73 22.43
CA ARG A 320 -7.64 -14.94 23.70
C ARG A 320 -9.09 -15.38 23.55
N ASN A 321 -9.59 -15.60 22.32
CA ASN A 321 -10.97 -16.10 22.09
C ASN A 321 -10.97 -17.47 21.41
#